data_3071126b763255b99e8e3472f8e8a750
#
_entry.id   3071126b763255b99e8e3472f8e8a750
#
_cell.length_a   1.000
_cell.length_b   1.000
_cell.length_c   1.000
_cell.angle_alpha   90.00
_cell.angle_beta   90.00
_cell.angle_gamma   90.00
#
_symmetry.space_group_name_H-M   'P 1'
#
loop_
_entity.id
_entity.type
_entity.pdbx_description
1 polymer ?
#
loop_
_entity_poly.entity_id
_entity_poly.type
_entity_poly.pdbx_seq_one_letter_code
_entity_poly.pdbx_strand_id
1 'polypeptide(L)'
;MSTVQALSVPQGLSMPTAKKIFAFASMCVGMFIALIDIQIVSASLRDIGGGLSAGDDETVWVQTSYLIAEIIIIPLSGWLARVMSTRWLFAASAAGFTLMSLLCGWAWNIQSMIAFRALQGLAGGSMIPLVFTTAFAFFQGKQRVIAAATIGGLASLAPTLGPTVGGWITENYNWHWLFFINVVPGIYIAVAVPLLVKVDSADPTLLRGADYLSILLLALSLGCLEYTLEEGPRWGWFDDATLTTTAWVALLCGVAFVIRTLRHPQPVMDLRALQDRTFSLGCYFSFMAGVGIFATIYLTPLYLGSVRGFSALEIGLAVFSTGLFQVMSIPFYSWLANRV
;
A
#
# COMPACT_ATOMS: atom_id res chain seq x y z
N MET A 1 -30.23 -18.82 8.84
CA MET A 1 -30.24 -18.20 7.51
C MET A 1 -30.36 -16.68 7.73
N SER A 2 -29.25 -16.00 7.93
CA SER A 2 -29.19 -14.54 8.03
C SER A 2 -28.75 -14.03 6.66
N THR A 3 -29.65 -13.35 5.99
CA THR A 3 -29.44 -12.62 4.76
C THR A 3 -28.20 -11.73 4.88
N VAL A 4 -27.16 -12.10 4.18
CA VAL A 4 -26.07 -11.18 3.83
C VAL A 4 -26.75 -10.03 3.08
N GLN A 5 -26.96 -8.90 3.74
CA GLN A 5 -27.35 -7.66 3.10
C GLN A 5 -26.21 -7.30 2.15
N ALA A 6 -26.37 -7.72 0.89
CA ALA A 6 -25.53 -7.23 -0.20
C ALA A 6 -25.54 -5.71 -0.07
N LEU A 7 -24.38 -5.11 0.06
CA LEU A 7 -24.16 -3.67 -0.01
C LEU A 7 -24.94 -3.18 -1.22
N SER A 8 -26.13 -2.62 -0.98
CA SER A 8 -26.92 -1.98 -2.02
C SER A 8 -26.10 -0.76 -2.47
N VAL A 9 -25.33 -0.96 -3.52
CA VAL A 9 -24.78 0.17 -4.28
C VAL A 9 -25.97 1.05 -4.62
N PRO A 10 -26.00 2.32 -4.25
CA PRO A 10 -27.10 3.18 -4.60
C PRO A 10 -27.25 3.16 -6.13
N GLN A 11 -28.30 2.51 -6.63
CA GLN A 11 -28.70 2.60 -8.02
C GLN A 11 -29.07 4.06 -8.26
N GLY A 12 -28.16 4.85 -8.86
CA GLY A 12 -28.51 6.23 -9.17
C GLY A 12 -27.36 7.21 -9.35
N LEU A 13 -26.12 6.81 -9.22
CA LEU A 13 -25.02 7.71 -9.60
C LEU A 13 -24.81 7.71 -11.12
N SER A 14 -25.70 8.41 -11.86
CA SER A 14 -25.54 8.75 -13.26
C SER A 14 -24.46 9.86 -13.42
N MET A 15 -23.25 9.60 -12.95
CA MET A 15 -22.12 10.49 -13.23
C MET A 15 -21.75 10.33 -14.71
N PRO A 16 -21.47 11.42 -15.43
CA PRO A 16 -20.90 11.36 -16.78
C PRO A 16 -19.65 10.48 -16.80
N THR A 17 -19.48 9.66 -17.81
CA THR A 17 -18.33 8.72 -17.93
C THR A 17 -16.99 9.47 -17.82
N ALA A 18 -16.86 10.63 -18.42
CA ALA A 18 -15.65 11.46 -18.32
C ALA A 18 -15.33 11.83 -16.86
N LYS A 19 -16.34 12.18 -16.06
CA LYS A 19 -16.15 12.52 -14.64
C LYS A 19 -15.70 11.30 -13.81
N LYS A 20 -16.26 10.11 -14.10
CA LYS A 20 -15.83 8.86 -13.45
C LYS A 20 -14.38 8.52 -13.76
N ILE A 21 -13.98 8.65 -15.03
CA ILE A 21 -12.60 8.41 -15.47
C ILE A 21 -11.65 9.39 -14.79
N PHE A 22 -12.00 10.67 -14.73
CA PHE A 22 -11.15 11.69 -14.11
C PHE A 22 -11.02 11.48 -12.59
N ALA A 23 -12.13 11.15 -11.91
CA ALA A 23 -12.11 10.80 -10.50
C ALA A 23 -11.24 9.57 -10.21
N PHE A 24 -11.40 8.52 -10.99
CA PHE A 24 -10.59 7.30 -10.91
C PHE A 24 -9.11 7.57 -11.18
N ALA A 25 -8.79 8.35 -12.23
CA ALA A 25 -7.41 8.73 -12.54
C ALA A 25 -6.75 9.51 -11.40
N SER A 26 -7.48 10.46 -10.77
CA SER A 26 -6.98 11.20 -9.60
C SER A 26 -6.66 10.27 -8.43
N MET A 27 -7.51 9.27 -8.16
CA MET A 27 -7.23 8.27 -7.12
C MET A 27 -6.05 7.36 -7.49
N CYS A 28 -5.92 6.98 -8.76
CA CYS A 28 -4.77 6.22 -9.27
C CYS A 28 -3.45 6.98 -9.06
N VAL A 29 -3.43 8.30 -9.26
CA VAL A 29 -2.26 9.14 -8.94
C VAL A 29 -1.92 9.05 -7.46
N GLY A 30 -2.93 9.11 -6.56
CA GLY A 30 -2.71 8.96 -5.11
C GLY A 30 -2.10 7.62 -4.72
N MET A 31 -2.64 6.53 -5.26
CA MET A 31 -2.09 5.20 -5.07
C MET A 31 -0.64 5.10 -5.59
N PHE A 32 -0.39 5.62 -6.78
CA PHE A 32 0.92 5.57 -7.41
C PHE A 32 1.98 6.31 -6.60
N ILE A 33 1.63 7.50 -6.04
CA ILE A 33 2.53 8.27 -5.18
C ILE A 33 2.85 7.49 -3.90
N ALA A 34 1.88 6.86 -3.26
CA ALA A 34 2.13 6.05 -2.07
C ALA A 34 3.07 4.86 -2.38
N LEU A 35 2.87 4.19 -3.51
CA LEU A 35 3.70 3.07 -3.93
C LEU A 35 5.12 3.48 -4.35
N ILE A 36 5.25 4.59 -5.07
CA ILE A 36 6.57 5.04 -5.54
C ILE A 36 7.40 5.63 -4.38
N ASP A 37 6.76 6.26 -3.38
CA ASP A 37 7.42 6.81 -2.20
C ASP A 37 8.22 5.73 -1.44
N ILE A 38 7.66 4.53 -1.29
CA ILE A 38 8.35 3.39 -0.69
C ILE A 38 9.66 3.09 -1.42
N GLN A 39 9.61 3.08 -2.74
CA GLN A 39 10.73 2.66 -3.57
C GLN A 39 11.82 3.73 -3.72
N ILE A 40 11.43 5.02 -3.81
CA ILE A 40 12.39 6.13 -3.85
C ILE A 40 13.18 6.22 -2.53
N VAL A 41 12.48 6.08 -1.40
CA VAL A 41 13.11 6.12 -0.07
C VAL A 41 14.03 4.92 0.14
N SER A 42 13.58 3.70 -0.21
CA SER A 42 14.39 2.49 -0.11
C SER A 42 15.71 2.60 -0.88
N ALA A 43 15.69 3.18 -2.07
CA ALA A 43 16.88 3.36 -2.89
C ALA A 43 17.87 4.38 -2.32
N SER A 44 17.42 5.29 -1.45
CA SER A 44 18.20 6.42 -0.95
C SER A 44 18.42 6.37 0.57
N LEU A 45 18.24 5.21 1.20
CA LEU A 45 18.37 5.05 2.65
C LEU A 45 19.73 5.52 3.18
N ARG A 46 20.82 5.25 2.46
CA ARG A 46 22.18 5.66 2.86
C ARG A 46 22.33 7.18 2.90
N ASP A 47 21.75 7.88 1.92
CA ASP A 47 21.81 9.34 1.85
C ASP A 47 20.99 9.98 2.97
N ILE A 48 19.83 9.39 3.30
CA ILE A 48 18.99 9.80 4.43
C ILE A 48 19.75 9.58 5.75
N GLY A 49 20.34 8.39 5.95
CA GLY A 49 21.11 8.07 7.14
C GLY A 49 22.31 9.00 7.31
N GLY A 50 23.08 9.23 6.24
CA GLY A 50 24.18 10.18 6.23
C GLY A 50 23.76 11.62 6.56
N GLY A 51 22.62 12.06 5.97
CA GLY A 51 22.08 13.41 6.21
C GLY A 51 21.57 13.63 7.65
N LEU A 52 21.11 12.56 8.32
CA LEU A 52 20.62 12.60 9.70
C LEU A 52 21.67 12.12 10.72
N SER A 53 22.92 11.84 10.28
CA SER A 53 24.00 11.30 11.10
C SER A 53 23.61 10.03 11.87
N ALA A 54 22.83 9.17 11.20
CA ALA A 54 22.29 7.92 11.75
C ALA A 54 23.15 6.72 11.33
N GLY A 55 23.25 5.72 12.19
CA GLY A 55 23.86 4.44 11.85
C GLY A 55 22.98 3.60 10.91
N ASP A 56 23.59 2.60 10.26
CA ASP A 56 22.86 1.70 9.34
C ASP A 56 21.68 1.00 10.06
N ASP A 57 21.86 0.66 11.33
CA ASP A 57 20.84 0.02 12.16
C ASP A 57 19.62 0.89 12.41
N GLU A 58 19.82 2.18 12.57
CA GLU A 58 18.73 3.14 12.77
C GLU A 58 18.06 3.51 11.44
N THR A 59 18.86 3.57 10.37
CA THR A 59 18.40 4.01 9.05
C THR A 59 17.38 3.04 8.44
N VAL A 60 17.52 1.74 8.67
CA VAL A 60 16.56 0.72 8.21
C VAL A 60 15.16 1.02 8.73
N TRP A 61 15.02 1.54 9.97
CA TRP A 61 13.73 1.88 10.55
C TRP A 61 12.94 2.94 9.78
N VAL A 62 13.59 3.75 8.95
CA VAL A 62 12.91 4.70 8.04
C VAL A 62 11.97 3.97 7.09
N GLN A 63 12.38 2.79 6.61
CA GLN A 63 11.57 1.94 5.74
C GLN A 63 10.62 1.06 6.56
N THR A 64 11.14 0.32 7.52
CA THR A 64 10.39 -0.66 8.34
C THR A 64 9.20 -0.03 9.06
N SER A 65 9.37 1.16 9.66
CA SER A 65 8.28 1.84 10.36
C SER A 65 7.11 2.22 9.43
N TYR A 66 7.41 2.61 8.21
CA TYR A 66 6.39 2.88 7.19
C TYR A 66 5.64 1.59 6.82
N LEU A 67 6.37 0.50 6.51
CA LEU A 67 5.77 -0.77 6.10
C LEU A 67 4.91 -1.40 7.21
N ILE A 68 5.37 -1.37 8.46
CA ILE A 68 4.59 -1.82 9.61
C ILE A 68 3.26 -1.06 9.71
N ALA A 69 3.32 0.26 9.59
CA ALA A 69 2.13 1.09 9.68
C ALA A 69 1.17 0.89 8.49
N GLU A 70 1.73 0.74 7.29
CA GLU A 70 0.98 0.48 6.06
C GLU A 70 0.24 -0.85 6.10
N ILE A 71 0.91 -1.95 6.48
CA ILE A 71 0.29 -3.28 6.50
C ILE A 71 -0.85 -3.37 7.53
N ILE A 72 -0.80 -2.59 8.61
CA ILE A 72 -1.85 -2.51 9.61
C ILE A 72 -3.10 -1.82 9.07
N ILE A 73 -2.95 -0.70 8.35
CA ILE A 73 -4.10 0.11 7.90
C ILE A 73 -4.80 -0.48 6.66
N ILE A 74 -4.10 -1.24 5.82
CA ILE A 74 -4.66 -1.84 4.60
C ILE A 74 -5.94 -2.64 4.89
N PRO A 75 -5.96 -3.64 5.77
CA PRO A 75 -7.16 -4.42 6.06
C PRO A 75 -8.25 -3.63 6.79
N LEU A 76 -7.88 -2.58 7.52
CA LEU A 76 -8.81 -1.70 8.22
C LEU A 76 -9.52 -0.69 7.30
N SER A 77 -8.93 -0.41 6.14
CA SER A 77 -9.41 0.60 5.20
C SER A 77 -10.85 0.38 4.74
N GLY A 78 -11.28 -0.87 4.56
CA GLY A 78 -12.64 -1.20 4.18
C GLY A 78 -13.68 -0.86 5.27
N TRP A 79 -13.35 -1.07 6.53
CA TRP A 79 -14.18 -0.66 7.66
C TRP A 79 -14.19 0.87 7.82
N LEU A 80 -13.01 1.50 7.76
CA LEU A 80 -12.89 2.96 7.83
C LEU A 80 -13.65 3.67 6.70
N ALA A 81 -13.67 3.09 5.49
CA ALA A 81 -14.44 3.62 4.37
C ALA A 81 -15.94 3.61 4.64
N ARG A 82 -16.46 2.60 5.33
CA ARG A 82 -17.88 2.59 5.75
C ARG A 82 -18.17 3.64 6.82
N VAL A 83 -17.21 3.87 7.74
CA VAL A 83 -17.35 4.87 8.82
C VAL A 83 -17.32 6.29 8.26
N MET A 84 -16.35 6.62 7.39
CA MET A 84 -16.05 7.98 6.93
C MET A 84 -16.57 8.28 5.52
N SER A 85 -16.97 7.31 4.75
CA SER A 85 -17.08 7.23 3.29
C SER A 85 -15.74 7.15 2.55
N THR A 86 -15.74 6.48 1.41
CA THR A 86 -14.55 6.27 0.57
C THR A 86 -13.88 7.59 0.20
N ARG A 87 -14.66 8.61 -0.19
CA ARG A 87 -14.13 9.93 -0.60
C ARG A 87 -13.40 10.66 0.52
N TRP A 88 -13.99 10.68 1.73
CA TRP A 88 -13.41 11.41 2.84
C TRP A 88 -12.23 10.68 3.46
N LEU A 89 -12.28 9.35 3.52
CA LEU A 89 -11.15 8.56 3.94
C LEU A 89 -9.96 8.75 2.99
N PHE A 90 -10.19 8.67 1.66
CA PHE A 90 -9.13 8.88 0.69
C PHE A 90 -8.53 10.28 0.76
N ALA A 91 -9.36 11.31 0.90
CA ALA A 91 -8.91 12.68 1.03
C ALA A 91 -8.10 12.91 2.32
N ALA A 92 -8.56 12.38 3.45
CA ALA A 92 -7.84 12.44 4.73
C ALA A 92 -6.50 11.69 4.64
N SER A 93 -6.49 10.54 3.99
CA SER A 93 -5.29 9.74 3.74
C SER A 93 -4.28 10.49 2.87
N ALA A 94 -4.73 11.08 1.77
CA ALA A 94 -3.87 11.88 0.89
C ALA A 94 -3.34 13.12 1.60
N ALA A 95 -4.18 13.83 2.36
CA ALA A 95 -3.76 14.99 3.14
C ALA A 95 -2.77 14.61 4.25
N GLY A 96 -3.04 13.54 4.99
CA GLY A 96 -2.17 13.01 6.03
C GLY A 96 -0.82 12.54 5.47
N PHE A 97 -0.85 11.77 4.39
CA PHE A 97 0.35 11.34 3.67
C PHE A 97 1.20 12.52 3.21
N THR A 98 0.57 13.53 2.62
CA THR A 98 1.25 14.75 2.14
C THR A 98 1.86 15.54 3.27
N LEU A 99 1.13 15.73 4.38
CA LEU A 99 1.63 16.41 5.56
C LEU A 99 2.82 15.68 6.18
N MET A 100 2.71 14.36 6.35
CA MET A 100 3.80 13.56 6.90
C MET A 100 4.99 13.52 5.93
N SER A 101 4.77 13.50 4.62
CA SER A 101 5.82 13.62 3.63
C SER A 101 6.59 14.94 3.76
N LEU A 102 5.87 16.05 3.93
CA LEU A 102 6.47 17.35 4.18
C LEU A 102 7.32 17.35 5.46
N LEU A 103 6.80 16.75 6.54
CA LEU A 103 7.52 16.63 7.81
C LEU A 103 8.73 15.70 7.73
N CYS A 104 8.66 14.60 6.95
CA CYS A 104 9.83 13.77 6.66
C CYS A 104 10.93 14.57 5.95
N GLY A 105 10.56 15.41 4.97
CA GLY A 105 11.49 16.29 4.30
C GLY A 105 12.10 17.37 5.23
N TRP A 106 11.52 17.63 6.39
CA TRP A 106 12.03 18.54 7.43
C TRP A 106 12.49 17.83 8.70
N ALA A 107 12.65 16.51 8.65
CA ALA A 107 13.11 15.75 9.82
C ALA A 107 14.50 16.26 10.28
N TRP A 108 14.63 16.46 11.59
CA TRP A 108 15.84 17.02 12.21
C TRP A 108 16.73 15.96 12.87
N ASN A 109 16.22 14.73 13.03
CA ASN A 109 16.96 13.56 13.50
C ASN A 109 16.26 12.28 13.03
N ILE A 110 16.93 11.14 13.21
CA ILE A 110 16.42 9.85 12.78
C ILE A 110 15.11 9.44 13.48
N GLN A 111 14.95 9.77 14.76
CA GLN A 111 13.75 9.44 15.55
C GLN A 111 12.53 10.18 15.04
N SER A 112 12.68 11.48 14.69
CA SER A 112 11.59 12.25 14.06
C SER A 112 11.24 11.70 12.69
N MET A 113 12.25 11.31 11.90
CA MET A 113 12.03 10.67 10.59
C MET A 113 11.22 9.38 10.74
N ILE A 114 11.62 8.47 11.64
CA ILE A 114 10.94 7.20 11.90
C ILE A 114 9.48 7.44 12.31
N ALA A 115 9.23 8.38 13.22
CA ALA A 115 7.89 8.72 13.67
C ALA A 115 7.01 9.27 12.52
N PHE A 116 7.56 10.18 11.70
CA PHE A 116 6.84 10.73 10.55
C PHE A 116 6.60 9.66 9.47
N ARG A 117 7.53 8.75 9.25
CA ARG A 117 7.38 7.61 8.33
C ARG A 117 6.28 6.66 8.79
N ALA A 118 6.21 6.32 10.08
CA ALA A 118 5.12 5.50 10.61
C ALA A 118 3.75 6.16 10.38
N LEU A 119 3.63 7.45 10.66
CA LEU A 119 2.38 8.20 10.43
C LEU A 119 2.07 8.34 8.92
N GLN A 120 3.07 8.47 8.07
CA GLN A 120 2.93 8.49 6.61
C GLN A 120 2.41 7.17 6.07
N GLY A 121 2.94 6.03 6.55
CA GLY A 121 2.47 4.69 6.21
C GLY A 121 1.02 4.45 6.61
N LEU A 122 0.64 4.83 7.84
CA LEU A 122 -0.77 4.80 8.30
C LEU A 122 -1.69 5.62 7.39
N ALA A 123 -1.26 6.80 6.97
CA ALA A 123 -2.06 7.62 6.08
C ALA A 123 -2.12 7.05 4.67
N GLY A 124 -0.96 6.64 4.11
CA GLY A 124 -0.83 6.20 2.71
C GLY A 124 -1.47 4.85 2.41
N GLY A 125 -1.34 3.88 3.30
CA GLY A 125 -1.70 2.49 3.05
C GLY A 125 -3.18 2.26 2.73
N SER A 126 -4.08 3.10 3.22
CA SER A 126 -5.51 3.00 2.87
C SER A 126 -5.82 3.43 1.43
N MET A 127 -4.96 4.24 0.77
CA MET A 127 -5.22 4.71 -0.60
C MET A 127 -5.25 3.55 -1.60
N ILE A 128 -4.41 2.54 -1.42
CA ILE A 128 -4.31 1.41 -2.36
C ILE A 128 -5.63 0.63 -2.48
N PRO A 129 -6.21 0.05 -1.41
CA PRO A 129 -7.45 -0.70 -1.50
C PRO A 129 -8.67 0.16 -1.89
N LEU A 130 -8.66 1.45 -1.54
CA LEU A 130 -9.76 2.35 -1.88
C LEU A 130 -9.86 2.64 -3.39
N VAL A 131 -8.74 2.61 -4.12
CA VAL A 131 -8.76 2.72 -5.60
C VAL A 131 -9.48 1.52 -6.21
N PHE A 132 -9.20 0.29 -5.74
CA PHE A 132 -9.90 -0.92 -6.19
C PHE A 132 -11.40 -0.84 -5.87
N THR A 133 -11.75 -0.45 -4.66
CA THR A 133 -13.17 -0.30 -4.25
C THR A 133 -13.90 0.67 -5.16
N THR A 134 -13.29 1.82 -5.46
CA THR A 134 -13.87 2.84 -6.35
C THR A 134 -13.95 2.36 -7.79
N ALA A 135 -12.92 1.68 -8.30
CA ALA A 135 -12.93 1.11 -9.64
C ALA A 135 -14.12 0.14 -9.81
N PHE A 136 -14.34 -0.72 -8.83
CA PHE A 136 -15.41 -1.71 -8.86
C PHE A 136 -16.80 -1.10 -8.68
N ALA A 137 -16.90 0.06 -8.04
CA ALA A 137 -18.15 0.81 -7.93
C ALA A 137 -18.48 1.62 -9.19
N PHE A 138 -17.47 2.19 -9.86
CA PHE A 138 -17.68 3.05 -11.02
C PHE A 138 -17.83 2.28 -12.33
N PHE A 139 -17.11 1.18 -12.49
CA PHE A 139 -16.99 0.48 -13.76
C PHE A 139 -17.62 -0.92 -13.69
N GLN A 140 -18.19 -1.36 -14.81
CA GLN A 140 -18.81 -2.68 -14.96
C GLN A 140 -18.30 -3.38 -16.24
N GLY A 141 -18.40 -4.70 -16.29
CA GLY A 141 -18.01 -5.49 -17.45
C GLY A 141 -16.59 -5.20 -17.91
N LYS A 142 -16.41 -4.93 -19.19
CA LYS A 142 -15.11 -4.67 -19.83
C LYS A 142 -14.36 -3.49 -19.21
N GLN A 143 -15.06 -2.43 -18.81
CA GLN A 143 -14.43 -1.26 -18.19
C GLN A 143 -13.83 -1.59 -16.83
N ARG A 144 -14.43 -2.51 -16.07
CA ARG A 144 -13.91 -2.99 -14.79
C ARG A 144 -12.58 -3.73 -14.96
N VAL A 145 -12.47 -4.57 -16.00
CA VAL A 145 -11.23 -5.26 -16.34
C VAL A 145 -10.11 -4.26 -16.70
N ILE A 146 -10.43 -3.26 -17.51
CA ILE A 146 -9.46 -2.21 -17.88
C ILE A 146 -9.03 -1.42 -16.65
N ALA A 147 -9.95 -1.03 -15.77
CA ALA A 147 -9.62 -0.33 -14.54
C ALA A 147 -8.70 -1.16 -13.63
N ALA A 148 -9.02 -2.44 -13.43
CA ALA A 148 -8.18 -3.35 -12.65
C ALA A 148 -6.78 -3.53 -13.27
N ALA A 149 -6.69 -3.66 -14.60
CA ALA A 149 -5.43 -3.74 -15.32
C ALA A 149 -4.60 -2.44 -15.20
N THR A 150 -5.27 -1.27 -15.21
CA THR A 150 -4.60 0.04 -14.98
C THR A 150 -4.01 0.11 -13.57
N ILE A 151 -4.76 -0.30 -12.53
CA ILE A 151 -4.27 -0.32 -11.16
C ILE A 151 -3.05 -1.26 -11.05
N GLY A 152 -3.15 -2.48 -11.57
CA GLY A 152 -2.06 -3.45 -11.55
C GLY A 152 -0.82 -2.96 -12.30
N GLY A 153 -1.01 -2.31 -13.45
CA GLY A 153 0.08 -1.70 -14.23
C GLY A 153 0.80 -0.59 -13.45
N LEU A 154 0.06 0.32 -12.82
CA LEU A 154 0.64 1.38 -11.98
C LEU A 154 1.36 0.82 -10.76
N ALA A 155 0.78 -0.20 -10.11
CA ALA A 155 1.41 -0.87 -8.98
C ALA A 155 2.75 -1.52 -9.34
N SER A 156 2.87 -2.03 -10.56
CA SER A 156 4.11 -2.63 -11.05
C SER A 156 5.13 -1.61 -11.56
N LEU A 157 4.67 -0.45 -12.04
CA LEU A 157 5.55 0.64 -12.47
C LEU A 157 6.28 1.30 -11.30
N ALA A 158 5.64 1.42 -10.14
CA ALA A 158 6.23 2.10 -9.00
C ALA A 158 7.57 1.48 -8.55
N PRO A 159 7.68 0.15 -8.33
CA PRO A 159 8.95 -0.47 -8.01
C PRO A 159 10.01 -0.38 -9.12
N THR A 160 9.56 -0.32 -10.37
CA THR A 160 10.47 -0.22 -11.52
C THR A 160 11.09 1.18 -11.65
N LEU A 161 10.27 2.22 -11.46
CA LEU A 161 10.71 3.61 -11.62
C LEU A 161 11.34 4.18 -10.33
N GLY A 162 10.91 3.68 -9.17
CA GLY A 162 11.30 4.24 -7.88
C GLY A 162 12.80 4.37 -7.67
N PRO A 163 13.59 3.30 -7.80
CA PRO A 163 15.04 3.39 -7.61
C PRO A 163 15.73 4.37 -8.56
N THR A 164 15.29 4.41 -9.83
CA THR A 164 15.85 5.34 -10.82
C THR A 164 15.51 6.79 -10.48
N VAL A 165 14.26 7.06 -10.12
CA VAL A 165 13.80 8.40 -9.73
C VAL A 165 14.45 8.82 -8.41
N GLY A 166 14.52 7.92 -7.42
CA GLY A 166 15.14 8.17 -6.13
C GLY A 166 16.61 8.51 -6.24
N GLY A 167 17.38 7.68 -6.95
CA GLY A 167 18.80 7.89 -7.20
C GLY A 167 19.04 9.22 -7.94
N TRP A 168 18.28 9.49 -9.00
CA TRP A 168 18.41 10.75 -9.76
C TRP A 168 18.14 11.99 -8.90
N ILE A 169 17.09 11.96 -8.04
CA ILE A 169 16.78 13.06 -7.13
C ILE A 169 17.92 13.27 -6.13
N THR A 170 18.45 12.20 -5.55
CA THR A 170 19.46 12.27 -4.51
C THR A 170 20.80 12.77 -5.06
N GLU A 171 21.18 12.34 -6.27
CA GLU A 171 22.41 12.76 -6.94
C GLU A 171 22.37 14.22 -7.41
N ASN A 172 21.23 14.71 -7.91
CA ASN A 172 21.12 16.06 -8.49
C ASN A 172 20.68 17.13 -7.50
N TYR A 173 19.99 16.73 -6.41
CA TYR A 173 19.50 17.64 -5.39
C TYR A 173 19.98 17.19 -4.00
N ASN A 174 19.07 16.67 -3.18
CA ASN A 174 19.34 16.04 -1.89
C ASN A 174 18.16 15.15 -1.47
N TRP A 175 18.35 14.34 -0.42
CA TRP A 175 17.35 13.39 0.05
C TRP A 175 16.02 14.03 0.51
N HIS A 176 16.00 15.31 0.92
CA HIS A 176 14.76 16.00 1.34
C HIS A 176 13.72 16.04 0.19
N TRP A 177 14.19 16.16 -1.07
CA TRP A 177 13.34 16.24 -2.24
C TRP A 177 12.61 14.92 -2.55
N LEU A 178 13.08 13.79 -2.03
CA LEU A 178 12.36 12.51 -2.12
C LEU A 178 10.97 12.60 -1.49
N PHE A 179 10.85 13.43 -0.46
CA PHE A 179 9.59 13.67 0.24
C PHE A 179 8.81 14.87 -0.32
N PHE A 180 9.50 15.94 -0.70
CA PHE A 180 8.83 17.14 -1.21
C PHE A 180 8.14 16.93 -2.57
N ILE A 181 8.59 15.97 -3.38
CA ILE A 181 7.96 15.63 -4.65
C ILE A 181 6.49 15.19 -4.48
N ASN A 182 6.14 14.65 -3.33
CA ASN A 182 4.79 14.18 -3.02
C ASN A 182 3.81 15.31 -2.69
N VAL A 183 4.32 16.53 -2.37
CA VAL A 183 3.50 17.61 -1.81
C VAL A 183 2.50 18.14 -2.84
N VAL A 184 2.98 18.49 -4.02
CA VAL A 184 2.11 19.09 -5.07
C VAL A 184 1.01 18.12 -5.51
N PRO A 185 1.33 16.88 -5.92
CA PRO A 185 0.29 15.94 -6.33
C PRO A 185 -0.59 15.51 -5.13
N GLY A 186 -0.05 15.43 -3.93
CA GLY A 186 -0.82 15.09 -2.73
C GLY A 186 -1.88 16.15 -2.38
N ILE A 187 -1.54 17.43 -2.45
CA ILE A 187 -2.50 18.54 -2.28
C ILE A 187 -3.60 18.46 -3.36
N TYR A 188 -3.19 18.25 -4.61
CA TYR A 188 -4.16 18.08 -5.70
C TYR A 188 -5.16 16.97 -5.40
N ILE A 189 -4.70 15.81 -4.96
CA ILE A 189 -5.54 14.64 -4.68
C ILE A 189 -6.45 14.90 -3.48
N ALA A 190 -5.92 15.47 -2.40
CA ALA A 190 -6.67 15.79 -1.18
C ALA A 190 -7.86 16.74 -1.47
N VAL A 191 -7.73 17.62 -2.47
CA VAL A 191 -8.78 18.54 -2.89
C VAL A 191 -9.69 17.93 -3.96
N ALA A 192 -9.12 17.28 -4.97
CA ALA A 192 -9.88 16.79 -6.12
C ALA A 192 -10.79 15.62 -5.76
N VAL A 193 -10.32 14.66 -4.94
CA VAL A 193 -11.10 13.45 -4.65
C VAL A 193 -12.42 13.73 -3.93
N PRO A 194 -12.51 14.56 -2.86
CA PRO A 194 -13.79 14.87 -2.24
C PRO A 194 -14.81 15.52 -3.16
N LEU A 195 -14.34 16.28 -4.17
CA LEU A 195 -15.18 16.98 -5.13
C LEU A 195 -15.69 16.06 -6.25
N LEU A 196 -14.89 15.07 -6.62
CA LEU A 196 -15.13 14.21 -7.77
C LEU A 196 -15.77 12.87 -7.41
N VAL A 197 -15.39 12.28 -6.27
CA VAL A 197 -15.79 10.92 -5.88
C VAL A 197 -17.03 10.97 -5.00
N LYS A 198 -18.07 10.24 -5.42
CA LYS A 198 -19.29 10.00 -4.63
C LYS A 198 -19.72 8.56 -4.86
N VAL A 199 -19.24 7.65 -4.02
CA VAL A 199 -19.50 6.20 -4.13
C VAL A 199 -20.47 5.74 -3.05
N ASP A 200 -20.26 6.21 -1.84
CA ASP A 200 -20.93 5.79 -0.62
C ASP A 200 -21.22 6.95 0.33
N SER A 201 -21.97 6.69 1.38
CA SER A 201 -22.25 7.61 2.49
C SER A 201 -21.56 7.13 3.76
N ALA A 202 -21.11 8.07 4.58
CA ALA A 202 -20.53 7.78 5.88
C ALA A 202 -21.58 7.24 6.85
N ASP A 203 -21.20 6.26 7.66
CA ASP A 203 -21.97 5.77 8.80
C ASP A 203 -21.10 5.75 10.07
N PRO A 204 -21.01 6.89 10.79
CA PRO A 204 -20.25 6.98 12.03
C PRO A 204 -20.78 6.12 13.17
N THR A 205 -22.00 5.59 13.07
CA THR A 205 -22.58 4.73 14.12
C THR A 205 -21.81 3.42 14.28
N LEU A 206 -21.13 2.99 13.21
CA LEU A 206 -20.25 1.82 13.21
C LEU A 206 -19.09 1.93 14.21
N LEU A 207 -18.71 3.15 14.62
CA LEU A 207 -17.70 3.34 15.67
C LEU A 207 -18.17 2.84 17.03
N ARG A 208 -19.45 2.98 17.36
CA ARG A 208 -19.98 2.60 18.69
C ARG A 208 -20.03 1.08 18.89
N GLY A 209 -20.12 0.32 17.78
CA GLY A 209 -20.14 -1.15 17.79
C GLY A 209 -18.82 -1.78 17.35
N ALA A 210 -17.75 -1.01 17.18
CA ALA A 210 -16.49 -1.49 16.67
C ALA A 210 -15.79 -2.42 17.66
N ASP A 211 -15.27 -3.52 17.15
CA ASP A 211 -14.43 -4.45 17.93
C ASP A 211 -12.99 -3.95 17.99
N TYR A 212 -12.72 -2.98 18.89
CA TYR A 212 -11.41 -2.38 19.08
C TYR A 212 -10.34 -3.41 19.50
N LEU A 213 -10.75 -4.49 20.20
CA LEU A 213 -9.80 -5.54 20.55
C LEU A 213 -9.34 -6.31 19.32
N SER A 214 -10.23 -6.60 18.37
CA SER A 214 -9.84 -7.21 17.09
C SER A 214 -8.91 -6.28 16.27
N ILE A 215 -9.13 -4.96 16.30
CA ILE A 215 -8.22 -4.00 15.66
C ILE A 215 -6.84 -4.06 16.31
N LEU A 216 -6.77 -4.09 17.64
CA LEU A 216 -5.50 -4.19 18.35
C LEU A 216 -4.77 -5.52 18.08
N LEU A 217 -5.50 -6.65 18.12
CA LEU A 217 -4.94 -7.97 17.83
C LEU A 217 -4.41 -8.06 16.40
N LEU A 218 -5.13 -7.48 15.43
CA LEU A 218 -4.69 -7.40 14.03
C LEU A 218 -3.42 -6.56 13.91
N ALA A 219 -3.40 -5.37 14.53
CA ALA A 219 -2.26 -4.47 14.49
C ALA A 219 -1.00 -5.11 15.10
N LEU A 220 -1.13 -5.75 16.27
CA LEU A 220 -0.03 -6.48 16.90
C LEU A 220 0.42 -7.66 16.04
N SER A 221 -0.51 -8.43 15.50
CA SER A 221 -0.18 -9.58 14.66
C SER A 221 0.59 -9.17 13.41
N LEU A 222 0.05 -8.23 12.65
CA LEU A 222 0.67 -7.80 11.39
C LEU A 222 1.95 -7.00 11.63
N GLY A 223 1.98 -6.10 12.60
CA GLY A 223 3.16 -5.30 12.92
C GLY A 223 4.32 -6.15 13.42
N CYS A 224 4.07 -7.11 14.32
CA CYS A 224 5.10 -8.03 14.78
C CYS A 224 5.54 -9.00 13.69
N LEU A 225 4.62 -9.44 12.81
CA LEU A 225 4.95 -10.29 11.66
C LEU A 225 5.87 -9.56 10.68
N GLU A 226 5.51 -8.33 10.32
CA GLU A 226 6.32 -7.49 9.42
C GLU A 226 7.71 -7.26 9.99
N TYR A 227 7.80 -6.84 11.26
CA TYR A 227 9.06 -6.67 11.94
C TYR A 227 9.91 -7.96 11.94
N THR A 228 9.30 -9.10 12.24
CA THR A 228 10.01 -10.39 12.27
C THR A 228 10.54 -10.79 10.90
N LEU A 229 9.75 -10.56 9.83
CA LEU A 229 10.14 -10.90 8.47
C LEU A 229 11.21 -9.95 7.90
N GLU A 230 11.10 -8.66 8.20
CA GLU A 230 12.03 -7.63 7.71
C GLU A 230 13.40 -7.74 8.39
N GLU A 231 13.42 -7.86 9.72
CA GLU A 231 14.65 -7.89 10.51
C GLU A 231 15.25 -9.31 10.67
N GLY A 232 14.49 -10.36 10.34
CA GLY A 232 14.89 -11.75 10.50
C GLY A 232 16.24 -12.09 9.88
N PRO A 233 16.48 -11.78 8.59
CA PRO A 233 17.75 -12.08 7.92
C PRO A 233 18.95 -11.40 8.57
N ARG A 234 18.76 -10.23 9.17
CA ARG A 234 19.81 -9.43 9.80
C ARG A 234 20.25 -9.97 11.15
N TRP A 235 19.29 -10.41 11.96
CA TRP A 235 19.53 -10.85 13.35
C TRP A 235 19.59 -12.38 13.50
N GLY A 236 19.68 -13.12 12.39
CA GLY A 236 19.78 -14.58 12.44
C GLY A 236 18.48 -15.29 12.84
N TRP A 237 17.32 -14.64 12.57
CA TRP A 237 15.99 -15.19 12.84
C TRP A 237 15.78 -15.53 14.32
N PHE A 238 15.51 -16.77 14.63
CA PHE A 238 15.16 -17.24 15.99
C PHE A 238 16.34 -17.33 16.97
N ASP A 239 17.56 -16.99 16.54
CA ASP A 239 18.71 -16.86 17.44
C ASP A 239 18.62 -15.60 18.29
N ASP A 240 17.88 -14.59 17.84
CA ASP A 240 17.58 -13.37 18.60
C ASP A 240 16.29 -13.53 19.44
N ALA A 241 16.38 -13.18 20.73
CA ALA A 241 15.25 -13.27 21.64
C ALA A 241 14.11 -12.32 21.32
N THR A 242 14.41 -11.15 20.76
CA THR A 242 13.41 -10.14 20.38
C THR A 242 12.61 -10.65 19.18
N LEU A 243 13.28 -11.18 18.16
CA LEU A 243 12.62 -11.74 16.99
C LEU A 243 11.78 -12.97 17.33
N THR A 244 12.30 -13.85 18.19
CA THR A 244 11.53 -14.99 18.69
C THR A 244 10.28 -14.52 19.42
N THR A 245 10.39 -13.50 20.27
CA THR A 245 9.25 -12.95 21.02
C THR A 245 8.23 -12.30 20.08
N THR A 246 8.67 -11.49 19.13
CA THR A 246 7.78 -10.84 18.16
C THR A 246 7.08 -11.85 17.26
N ALA A 247 7.75 -12.93 16.83
CA ALA A 247 7.16 -14.02 16.08
C ALA A 247 6.02 -14.73 16.87
N TRP A 248 6.25 -15.00 18.16
CA TRP A 248 5.20 -15.56 19.02
C TRP A 248 4.04 -14.61 19.24
N VAL A 249 4.30 -13.32 19.45
CA VAL A 249 3.25 -12.30 19.56
C VAL A 249 2.44 -12.22 18.26
N ALA A 250 3.10 -12.22 17.10
CA ALA A 250 2.44 -12.22 15.81
C ALA A 250 1.49 -13.42 15.64
N LEU A 251 1.98 -14.62 15.97
CA LEU A 251 1.21 -15.87 15.86
C LEU A 251 0.02 -15.88 16.84
N LEU A 252 0.25 -15.61 18.12
CA LEU A 252 -0.79 -15.67 19.14
C LEU A 252 -1.86 -14.60 18.93
N CYS A 253 -1.46 -13.37 18.62
CA CYS A 253 -2.41 -12.30 18.30
C CYS A 253 -3.18 -12.58 17.00
N GLY A 254 -2.54 -13.18 15.99
CA GLY A 254 -3.19 -13.58 14.75
C GLY A 254 -4.24 -14.67 14.96
N VAL A 255 -3.90 -15.71 15.71
CA VAL A 255 -4.86 -16.76 16.08
C VAL A 255 -6.03 -16.19 16.90
N ALA A 256 -5.73 -15.35 17.90
CA ALA A 256 -6.76 -14.69 18.71
C ALA A 256 -7.66 -13.78 17.85
N PHE A 257 -7.09 -13.02 16.92
CA PHE A 257 -7.82 -12.20 15.99
C PHE A 257 -8.78 -13.05 15.12
N VAL A 258 -8.30 -14.13 14.52
CA VAL A 258 -9.14 -15.01 13.67
C VAL A 258 -10.30 -15.60 14.47
N ILE A 259 -10.02 -16.18 15.66
CA ILE A 259 -11.04 -16.78 16.52
C ILE A 259 -12.09 -15.73 16.92
N ARG A 260 -11.64 -14.53 17.32
CA ARG A 260 -12.53 -13.46 17.75
C ARG A 260 -13.38 -12.93 16.59
N THR A 261 -12.77 -12.65 15.44
CA THR A 261 -13.45 -12.14 14.23
C THR A 261 -14.52 -13.11 13.73
N LEU A 262 -14.27 -14.43 13.79
CA LEU A 262 -15.27 -15.42 13.40
C LEU A 262 -16.45 -15.52 14.38
N ARG A 263 -16.26 -15.12 15.65
CA ARG A 263 -17.29 -15.18 16.70
C ARG A 263 -18.04 -13.86 16.89
N HIS A 264 -17.41 -12.73 16.52
CA HIS A 264 -18.01 -11.40 16.73
C HIS A 264 -19.20 -11.18 15.78
N PRO A 265 -20.32 -10.61 16.25
CA PRO A 265 -21.50 -10.36 15.41
C PRO A 265 -21.29 -9.27 14.37
N GLN A 266 -20.43 -8.28 14.64
CA GLN A 266 -20.10 -7.17 13.75
C GLN A 266 -18.57 -7.05 13.62
N PRO A 267 -17.93 -7.96 12.88
CA PRO A 267 -16.48 -7.94 12.76
C PRO A 267 -16.01 -6.75 11.91
N VAL A 268 -14.84 -6.21 12.23
CA VAL A 268 -14.20 -5.15 11.44
C VAL A 268 -13.85 -5.65 10.04
N MET A 269 -13.40 -6.90 9.93
CA MET A 269 -13.14 -7.59 8.68
C MET A 269 -13.90 -8.91 8.65
N ASP A 270 -14.66 -9.16 7.60
CA ASP A 270 -15.44 -10.42 7.47
C ASP A 270 -14.61 -11.54 6.86
N LEU A 271 -13.95 -12.32 7.70
CA LEU A 271 -13.18 -13.50 7.27
C LEU A 271 -14.07 -14.64 6.73
N ARG A 272 -15.38 -14.59 6.95
CA ARG A 272 -16.30 -15.59 6.41
C ARG A 272 -16.38 -15.53 4.89
N ALA A 273 -15.99 -14.38 4.28
CA ALA A 273 -15.85 -14.24 2.84
C ALA A 273 -14.90 -15.31 2.23
N LEU A 274 -13.91 -15.77 2.99
CA LEU A 274 -12.99 -16.85 2.56
C LEU A 274 -13.67 -18.21 2.42
N GLN A 275 -14.91 -18.38 2.87
CA GLN A 275 -15.70 -19.59 2.63
C GLN A 275 -16.20 -19.67 1.17
N ASP A 276 -16.30 -18.54 0.49
CA ASP A 276 -16.53 -18.53 -0.95
C ASP A 276 -15.27 -19.00 -1.67
N ARG A 277 -15.40 -20.10 -2.42
CA ARG A 277 -14.29 -20.76 -3.10
C ARG A 277 -13.64 -19.86 -4.15
N THR A 278 -14.43 -19.07 -4.86
CA THR A 278 -13.95 -18.18 -5.91
C THR A 278 -13.14 -17.04 -5.29
N PHE A 279 -13.64 -16.46 -4.20
CA PHE A 279 -12.94 -15.42 -3.47
C PHE A 279 -11.64 -15.93 -2.84
N SER A 280 -11.67 -17.09 -2.21
CA SER A 280 -10.49 -17.71 -1.58
C SER A 280 -9.39 -18.03 -2.59
N LEU A 281 -9.77 -18.61 -3.76
CA LEU A 281 -8.82 -18.82 -4.86
C LEU A 281 -8.25 -17.51 -5.39
N GLY A 282 -9.08 -16.47 -5.51
CA GLY A 282 -8.62 -15.13 -5.89
C GLY A 282 -7.57 -14.57 -4.92
N CYS A 283 -7.80 -14.70 -3.62
CA CYS A 283 -6.84 -14.31 -2.57
C CYS A 283 -5.53 -15.11 -2.68
N TYR A 284 -5.62 -16.43 -2.88
CA TYR A 284 -4.45 -17.30 -3.03
C TYR A 284 -3.61 -16.91 -4.25
N PHE A 285 -4.23 -16.71 -5.41
CA PHE A 285 -3.51 -16.29 -6.62
C PHE A 285 -2.93 -14.89 -6.48
N SER A 286 -3.62 -13.96 -5.82
CA SER A 286 -3.09 -12.61 -5.53
C SER A 286 -1.88 -12.68 -4.62
N PHE A 287 -1.90 -13.53 -3.59
CA PHE A 287 -0.77 -13.76 -2.70
C PHE A 287 0.44 -14.32 -3.48
N MET A 288 0.24 -15.38 -4.27
CA MET A 288 1.31 -15.98 -5.08
C MET A 288 1.89 -15.01 -6.10
N ALA A 289 1.03 -14.22 -6.76
CA ALA A 289 1.47 -13.17 -7.69
C ALA A 289 2.29 -12.09 -6.97
N GLY A 290 1.85 -11.66 -5.78
CA GLY A 290 2.58 -10.72 -4.94
C GLY A 290 3.98 -11.23 -4.59
N VAL A 291 4.09 -12.44 -4.06
CA VAL A 291 5.37 -13.08 -3.75
C VAL A 291 6.28 -13.13 -4.97
N GLY A 292 5.76 -13.56 -6.12
CA GLY A 292 6.55 -13.66 -7.36
C GLY A 292 7.06 -12.32 -7.87
N ILE A 293 6.19 -11.29 -7.87
CA ILE A 293 6.54 -9.95 -8.33
C ILE A 293 7.58 -9.31 -7.42
N PHE A 294 7.32 -9.26 -6.11
CA PHE A 294 8.24 -8.60 -5.16
C PHE A 294 9.55 -9.35 -5.01
N ALA A 295 9.56 -10.69 -5.01
CA ALA A 295 10.77 -11.47 -5.02
C ALA A 295 11.63 -11.17 -6.27
N THR A 296 11.02 -11.07 -7.45
CA THR A 296 11.73 -10.75 -8.68
C THR A 296 12.31 -9.33 -8.65
N ILE A 297 11.53 -8.35 -8.17
CA ILE A 297 11.96 -6.95 -8.05
C ILE A 297 13.15 -6.82 -7.08
N TYR A 298 13.17 -7.59 -6.00
CA TYR A 298 14.25 -7.57 -5.02
C TYR A 298 15.49 -8.36 -5.47
N LEU A 299 15.29 -9.61 -5.91
CA LEU A 299 16.39 -10.52 -6.22
C LEU A 299 17.14 -10.15 -7.51
N THR A 300 16.46 -9.56 -8.50
CA THR A 300 17.09 -9.21 -9.78
C THR A 300 18.18 -8.17 -9.62
N PRO A 301 17.94 -6.99 -8.99
CA PRO A 301 19.01 -6.02 -8.74
C PRO A 301 20.14 -6.58 -7.86
N LEU A 302 19.78 -7.34 -6.82
CA LEU A 302 20.73 -7.96 -5.92
C LEU A 302 21.67 -8.90 -6.67
N TYR A 303 21.14 -9.79 -7.52
CA TYR A 303 21.92 -10.71 -8.34
C TYR A 303 22.81 -9.97 -9.36
N LEU A 304 22.24 -8.99 -10.08
CA LEU A 304 22.97 -8.23 -11.09
C LEU A 304 24.13 -7.43 -10.46
N GLY A 305 23.91 -6.83 -9.30
CA GLY A 305 24.94 -6.06 -8.61
C GLY A 305 25.99 -6.95 -7.94
N SER A 306 25.59 -7.94 -7.14
CA SER A 306 26.49 -8.72 -6.31
C SER A 306 27.22 -9.84 -7.07
N VAL A 307 26.56 -10.47 -8.06
CA VAL A 307 27.12 -11.62 -8.80
C VAL A 307 27.66 -11.22 -10.16
N ARG A 308 26.95 -10.35 -10.88
CA ARG A 308 27.34 -9.92 -12.24
C ARG A 308 28.20 -8.66 -12.24
N GLY A 309 28.26 -7.91 -11.13
CA GLY A 309 29.06 -6.68 -11.02
C GLY A 309 28.50 -5.51 -11.83
N PHE A 310 27.20 -5.52 -12.15
CA PHE A 310 26.57 -4.44 -12.90
C PHE A 310 26.54 -3.14 -12.08
N SER A 311 26.78 -2.03 -12.77
CA SER A 311 26.62 -0.70 -12.20
C SER A 311 25.14 -0.39 -11.91
N ALA A 312 24.87 0.58 -11.05
CA ALA A 312 23.51 1.00 -10.72
C ALA A 312 22.68 1.39 -11.96
N LEU A 313 23.32 2.02 -12.95
CA LEU A 313 22.67 2.38 -14.21
C LEU A 313 22.28 1.15 -15.05
N GLU A 314 23.18 0.17 -15.15
CA GLU A 314 22.93 -1.08 -15.90
C GLU A 314 21.81 -1.89 -15.23
N ILE A 315 21.79 -1.94 -13.91
CA ILE A 315 20.71 -2.56 -13.13
C ILE A 315 19.39 -1.83 -13.40
N GLY A 316 19.41 -0.50 -13.33
CA GLY A 316 18.23 0.33 -13.61
C GLY A 316 17.65 0.09 -15.01
N LEU A 317 18.49 0.01 -16.04
CA LEU A 317 18.07 -0.28 -17.41
C LEU A 317 17.51 -1.71 -17.57
N ALA A 318 18.12 -2.68 -16.91
CA ALA A 318 17.65 -4.07 -16.92
C ALA A 318 16.26 -4.19 -16.26
N VAL A 319 16.05 -3.57 -15.09
CA VAL A 319 14.78 -3.57 -14.39
C VAL A 319 13.73 -2.73 -15.14
N PHE A 320 14.12 -1.60 -15.72
CA PHE A 320 13.21 -0.78 -16.53
C PHE A 320 12.60 -1.54 -17.70
N SER A 321 13.38 -2.43 -18.35
CA SER A 321 12.87 -3.25 -19.45
C SER A 321 11.70 -4.14 -19.01
N THR A 322 11.75 -4.70 -17.81
CA THR A 322 10.66 -5.55 -17.27
C THR A 322 9.38 -4.76 -17.06
N GLY A 323 9.47 -3.54 -16.51
CA GLY A 323 8.33 -2.64 -16.34
C GLY A 323 7.72 -2.21 -17.68
N LEU A 324 8.55 -1.92 -18.68
CA LEU A 324 8.09 -1.56 -20.02
C LEU A 324 7.26 -2.70 -20.65
N PHE A 325 7.79 -3.93 -20.64
CA PHE A 325 7.05 -5.10 -21.15
C PHE A 325 5.77 -5.37 -20.37
N GLN A 326 5.76 -5.12 -19.06
CA GLN A 326 4.57 -5.29 -18.24
C GLN A 326 3.46 -4.30 -18.65
N VAL A 327 3.79 -3.03 -18.88
CA VAL A 327 2.83 -2.03 -19.39
C VAL A 327 2.34 -2.40 -20.79
N MET A 328 3.24 -2.84 -21.67
CA MET A 328 2.88 -3.28 -23.02
C MET A 328 1.97 -4.52 -23.01
N SER A 329 2.02 -5.35 -21.97
CA SER A 329 1.14 -6.51 -21.84
C SER A 329 -0.30 -6.18 -21.44
N ILE A 330 -0.58 -4.99 -20.87
CA ILE A 330 -1.93 -4.58 -20.43
C ILE A 330 -2.98 -4.66 -21.56
N PRO A 331 -2.74 -4.11 -22.77
CA PRO A 331 -3.69 -4.23 -23.87
C PRO A 331 -3.94 -5.69 -24.29
N PHE A 332 -2.89 -6.52 -24.25
CA PHE A 332 -2.99 -7.93 -24.57
C PHE A 332 -3.87 -8.69 -23.58
N TYR A 333 -3.67 -8.48 -22.28
CA TYR A 333 -4.52 -9.05 -21.25
C TYR A 333 -5.97 -8.57 -21.35
N SER A 334 -6.17 -7.29 -21.63
CA SER A 334 -7.52 -6.74 -21.83
C SER A 334 -8.22 -7.35 -23.05
N TRP A 335 -7.47 -7.62 -24.12
CA TRP A 335 -7.99 -8.29 -25.30
C TRP A 335 -8.33 -9.76 -25.03
N LEU A 336 -7.46 -10.49 -24.31
CA LEU A 336 -7.69 -11.89 -23.95
C LEU A 336 -8.90 -12.05 -23.01
N ALA A 337 -8.99 -11.22 -21.96
CA ALA A 337 -10.11 -11.22 -21.03
C ALA A 337 -11.47 -10.87 -21.66
N ASN A 338 -11.47 -10.29 -22.86
CA ASN A 338 -12.68 -10.02 -23.63
C ASN A 338 -13.14 -11.21 -24.52
N ARG A 339 -12.30 -12.26 -24.61
CA ARG A 339 -12.61 -13.44 -25.44
C ARG A 339 -13.02 -14.67 -24.61
N VAL A 340 -12.67 -14.65 -23.32
CA VAL A 340 -13.06 -15.66 -22.33
C VAL A 340 -14.24 -15.15 -21.51
#